data_849bcfbff4418caf5967478236eeab59
#
_entry.id   849bcfbff4418caf5967478236eeab59
#
_cell.length_a   1.000
_cell.length_b   1.000
_cell.length_c   1.000
_cell.angle_alpha   90.00
_cell.angle_beta   90.00
_cell.angle_gamma   90.00
#
_symmetry.space_group_name_H-M   'P 1'
#
loop_
_entity.id
_entity.type
_entity.pdbx_description
1 polymer ?
#
loop_
_entity_poly.entity_id
_entity_poly.type
_entity_poly.pdbx_seq_one_letter_code
_entity_poly.pdbx_strand_id
1 'polypeptide(L)'
;MNLSEVKTKTITELVEIAEKLGLEDVGRLKKQDIIFQILKKQADDGIDIFGGGVLEILNDGFGFLRSAEGSYCSGPDDIYISPSQIRKFSLRKGDEIQGKIRPPKDKEKYTALVQVETINGETPENAKKKILFENLTPLFPNERLVLEQGSGSNEDLSARIIDLIAPVGKGQRGLIVSPPKAGKTLMLQSIAHSITSNNPETKLIVLLIDERPEEVTEMTRTVRGQVIASTFDEPPSRHVQVADMVIEKAKRLVEHKQDVVI
;
A
#
# COMPACT_ATOMS: atom_id res chain seq x y z
N MET A 1 10.51 -10.70 -14.49
CA MET A 1 9.55 -9.58 -14.72
C MET A 1 8.75 -9.34 -13.46
N ASN A 2 8.46 -8.08 -13.13
CA ASN A 2 7.73 -7.73 -11.91
C ASN A 2 6.24 -7.48 -12.23
N LEU A 3 5.33 -8.21 -11.59
CA LEU A 3 3.88 -8.07 -11.78
C LEU A 3 3.39 -6.64 -11.46
N SER A 4 3.96 -6.01 -10.44
CA SER A 4 3.59 -4.64 -10.06
C SER A 4 3.90 -3.63 -11.19
N GLU A 5 5.05 -3.77 -11.87
CA GLU A 5 5.39 -2.91 -13.01
C GLU A 5 4.47 -3.14 -14.22
N VAL A 6 4.05 -4.38 -14.43
CA VAL A 6 3.11 -4.72 -15.52
C VAL A 6 1.75 -4.10 -15.25
N LYS A 7 1.29 -4.08 -14.01
CA LYS A 7 -0.01 -3.49 -13.62
C LYS A 7 -0.07 -1.97 -13.82
N THR A 8 1.02 -1.25 -13.64
CA THR A 8 1.07 0.21 -13.84
C THR A 8 1.02 0.63 -15.32
N LYS A 9 1.31 -0.28 -16.25
CA LYS A 9 1.30 0.00 -17.68
C LYS A 9 -0.11 0.25 -18.23
N THR A 10 -0.16 1.09 -19.27
CA THR A 10 -1.39 1.33 -20.03
C THR A 10 -1.79 0.11 -20.85
N ILE A 11 -3.06 0.05 -21.28
CA ILE A 11 -3.53 -1.06 -22.12
C ILE A 11 -2.72 -1.13 -23.42
N THR A 12 -2.39 0.02 -24.02
CA THR A 12 -1.60 0.09 -25.26
C THR A 12 -0.22 -0.53 -25.09
N GLU A 13 0.49 -0.18 -24.02
CA GLU A 13 1.80 -0.75 -23.71
C GLU A 13 1.74 -2.25 -23.42
N LEU A 14 0.66 -2.72 -22.77
CA LEU A 14 0.45 -4.14 -22.50
C LEU A 14 0.21 -4.94 -23.78
N VAL A 15 -0.55 -4.37 -24.74
CA VAL A 15 -0.77 -5.00 -26.05
C VAL A 15 0.55 -5.11 -26.81
N GLU A 16 1.36 -4.05 -26.85
CA GLU A 16 2.69 -4.08 -27.48
C GLU A 16 3.62 -5.15 -26.86
N ILE A 17 3.58 -5.31 -25.54
CA ILE A 17 4.36 -6.35 -24.84
C ILE A 17 3.84 -7.75 -25.22
N ALA A 18 2.53 -7.93 -25.26
CA ALA A 18 1.90 -9.19 -25.61
C ALA A 18 2.22 -9.61 -27.07
N GLU A 19 2.14 -8.67 -28.01
CA GLU A 19 2.51 -8.90 -29.42
C GLU A 19 4.00 -9.29 -29.57
N LYS A 20 4.90 -8.62 -28.83
CA LYS A 20 6.33 -8.99 -28.81
C LYS A 20 6.59 -10.40 -28.27
N LEU A 21 5.71 -10.89 -27.41
CA LEU A 21 5.74 -12.26 -26.87
C LEU A 21 5.03 -13.28 -27.79
N GLY A 22 4.50 -12.84 -28.95
CA GLY A 22 3.83 -13.71 -29.90
C GLY A 22 2.41 -14.09 -29.51
N LEU A 23 1.73 -13.25 -28.70
CA LEU A 23 0.34 -13.43 -28.34
C LEU A 23 -0.54 -12.66 -29.36
N GLU A 24 -1.45 -13.38 -30.02
CA GLU A 24 -2.36 -12.82 -31.01
C GLU A 24 -3.72 -12.45 -30.35
N ASP A 25 -4.47 -11.55 -30.97
CA ASP A 25 -5.84 -11.15 -30.59
C ASP A 25 -6.03 -10.58 -29.18
N VAL A 26 -4.97 -10.07 -28.53
CA VAL A 26 -5.03 -9.53 -27.15
C VAL A 26 -5.75 -8.18 -27.03
N GLY A 27 -5.89 -7.43 -28.12
CA GLY A 27 -6.49 -6.07 -28.09
C GLY A 27 -7.97 -6.02 -27.72
N ARG A 28 -8.68 -7.16 -27.74
CA ARG A 28 -10.11 -7.27 -27.35
C ARG A 28 -10.32 -7.72 -25.91
N LEU A 29 -9.24 -8.05 -25.20
CA LEU A 29 -9.31 -8.57 -23.85
C LEU A 29 -9.32 -7.44 -22.81
N LYS A 30 -9.84 -7.74 -21.62
CA LYS A 30 -9.72 -6.84 -20.47
C LYS A 30 -8.26 -6.75 -20.05
N LYS A 31 -7.87 -5.61 -19.46
CA LYS A 31 -6.50 -5.39 -18.97
C LYS A 31 -5.96 -6.56 -18.13
N GLN A 32 -6.79 -7.12 -17.26
CA GLN A 32 -6.43 -8.26 -16.40
C GLN A 32 -6.15 -9.54 -17.18
N ASP A 33 -6.95 -9.82 -18.21
CA ASP A 33 -6.77 -11.01 -19.05
C ASP A 33 -5.48 -10.91 -19.88
N ILE A 34 -5.13 -9.69 -20.36
CA ILE A 34 -3.88 -9.43 -21.06
C ILE A 34 -2.69 -9.71 -20.13
N ILE A 35 -2.72 -9.16 -18.91
CA ILE A 35 -1.68 -9.39 -17.90
C ILE A 35 -1.54 -10.89 -17.62
N PHE A 36 -2.66 -11.59 -17.44
CA PHE A 36 -2.66 -13.03 -17.19
C PHE A 36 -2.00 -13.82 -18.33
N GLN A 37 -2.33 -13.51 -19.59
CA GLN A 37 -1.72 -14.17 -20.76
C GLN A 37 -0.22 -13.89 -20.87
N ILE A 38 0.21 -12.64 -20.61
CA ILE A 38 1.63 -12.28 -20.58
C ILE A 38 2.37 -13.10 -19.52
N LEU A 39 1.82 -13.18 -18.30
CA LEU A 39 2.43 -13.95 -17.21
C LEU A 39 2.51 -15.45 -17.53
N LYS A 40 1.44 -16.02 -18.11
CA LYS A 40 1.41 -17.43 -18.49
C LYS A 40 2.47 -17.72 -19.54
N LYS A 41 2.55 -16.90 -20.59
CA LYS A 41 3.55 -17.06 -21.65
C LYS A 41 4.97 -16.98 -21.12
N GLN A 42 5.26 -16.02 -20.25
CA GLN A 42 6.58 -15.90 -19.64
C GLN A 42 6.93 -17.08 -18.73
N ALA A 43 5.96 -17.61 -17.97
CA ALA A 43 6.18 -18.80 -17.18
C ALA A 43 6.49 -20.02 -18.05
N ASP A 44 5.81 -20.17 -19.19
CA ASP A 44 6.05 -21.24 -20.18
C ASP A 44 7.44 -21.10 -20.81
N ASP A 45 7.91 -19.87 -21.01
CA ASP A 45 9.27 -19.56 -21.50
C ASP A 45 10.35 -19.70 -20.42
N GLY A 46 9.99 -20.11 -19.19
CA GLY A 46 10.92 -20.34 -18.08
C GLY A 46 11.43 -19.06 -17.41
N ILE A 47 10.80 -17.92 -17.65
CA ILE A 47 11.17 -16.63 -17.05
C ILE A 47 10.54 -16.52 -15.65
N ASP A 48 11.38 -16.21 -14.67
CA ASP A 48 10.93 -16.00 -13.30
C ASP A 48 10.06 -14.73 -13.20
N ILE A 49 8.88 -14.90 -12.61
CA ILE A 49 7.91 -13.83 -12.39
C ILE A 49 7.95 -13.45 -10.92
N PHE A 50 8.03 -12.16 -10.65
CA PHE A 50 8.00 -11.60 -9.30
C PHE A 50 6.73 -10.81 -9.07
N GLY A 51 6.22 -10.90 -7.86
CA GLY A 51 5.04 -10.15 -7.44
C GLY A 51 5.02 -9.99 -5.93
N GLY A 52 4.17 -9.09 -5.48
CA GLY A 52 4.05 -8.82 -4.05
C GLY A 52 2.77 -8.09 -3.71
N GLY A 53 2.61 -7.82 -2.43
CA GLY A 53 1.48 -7.11 -1.86
C GLY A 53 1.48 -7.19 -0.35
N VAL A 54 0.43 -6.69 0.25
CA VAL A 54 0.23 -6.69 1.70
C VAL A 54 -0.59 -7.91 2.11
N LEU A 55 -0.10 -8.66 3.08
CA LEU A 55 -0.70 -9.91 3.52
C LEU A 55 -2.00 -9.68 4.30
N GLU A 56 -3.08 -10.24 3.80
CA GLU A 56 -4.31 -10.49 4.54
C GLU A 56 -4.41 -11.96 4.85
N ILE A 57 -4.56 -12.32 6.14
CA ILE A 57 -4.73 -13.71 6.58
C ILE A 57 -6.21 -13.95 6.83
N LEU A 58 -6.75 -15.03 6.25
CA LEU A 58 -8.13 -15.45 6.44
C LEU A 58 -8.28 -16.47 7.59
N ASN A 59 -9.50 -16.65 8.05
CA ASN A 59 -9.82 -17.52 9.20
C ASN A 59 -9.33 -18.96 9.05
N ASP A 60 -9.24 -19.44 7.80
CA ASP A 60 -8.75 -20.79 7.47
C ASP A 60 -7.23 -20.93 7.53
N GLY A 61 -6.51 -19.84 7.89
CA GLY A 61 -5.08 -19.83 8.08
C GLY A 61 -4.24 -19.70 6.81
N PHE A 62 -4.85 -19.60 5.63
CA PHE A 62 -4.17 -19.17 4.41
C PHE A 62 -4.32 -17.67 4.21
N GLY A 63 -3.59 -17.07 3.29
CA GLY A 63 -3.66 -15.64 3.05
C GLY A 63 -3.58 -15.26 1.59
N PHE A 64 -3.82 -13.97 1.35
CA PHE A 64 -3.64 -13.32 0.07
C PHE A 64 -2.79 -12.07 0.20
N LEU A 65 -1.93 -11.83 -0.79
CA LEU A 65 -1.25 -10.57 -0.95
C LEU A 65 -2.17 -9.63 -1.74
N ARG A 66 -2.63 -8.59 -1.07
CA ARG A 66 -3.53 -7.58 -1.61
C ARG A 66 -2.74 -6.42 -2.20
N SER A 67 -3.21 -5.88 -3.32
CA SER A 67 -2.61 -4.70 -3.93
C SER A 67 -3.07 -3.41 -3.23
N ALA A 68 -2.12 -2.51 -2.99
CA ALA A 68 -2.42 -1.17 -2.50
C ALA A 68 -3.18 -0.32 -3.54
N GLU A 69 -2.92 -0.54 -4.83
CA GLU A 69 -3.62 0.16 -5.93
C GLU A 69 -5.13 -0.09 -5.91
N GLY A 70 -5.54 -1.29 -5.48
CA GLY A 70 -6.95 -1.63 -5.27
C GLY A 70 -7.45 -1.36 -3.86
N SER A 71 -6.76 -0.53 -3.06
CA SER A 71 -7.13 -0.26 -1.66
C SER A 71 -7.37 -1.55 -0.86
N TYR A 72 -6.54 -2.57 -1.10
CA TYR A 72 -6.62 -3.90 -0.47
C TYR A 72 -7.94 -4.65 -0.71
N CYS A 73 -8.70 -4.29 -1.78
CA CYS A 73 -9.86 -5.07 -2.20
C CYS A 73 -9.46 -6.46 -2.66
N SER A 74 -10.34 -7.44 -2.40
CA SER A 74 -10.20 -8.76 -3.00
C SER A 74 -10.39 -8.67 -4.51
N GLY A 75 -9.46 -9.25 -5.26
CA GLY A 75 -9.47 -9.22 -6.70
C GLY A 75 -8.92 -10.51 -7.33
N PRO A 76 -9.09 -10.65 -8.65
CA PRO A 76 -8.53 -11.79 -9.38
C PRO A 76 -7.00 -11.80 -9.41
N ASP A 77 -6.39 -10.65 -9.15
CA ASP A 77 -4.95 -10.43 -9.16
C ASP A 77 -4.27 -10.75 -7.82
N ASP A 78 -5.03 -11.24 -6.85
CA ASP A 78 -4.50 -11.58 -5.54
C ASP A 78 -3.54 -12.77 -5.63
N ILE A 79 -2.47 -12.70 -4.87
CA ILE A 79 -1.48 -13.76 -4.82
C ILE A 79 -1.73 -14.61 -3.58
N TYR A 80 -2.01 -15.89 -3.79
CA TYR A 80 -2.25 -16.84 -2.72
C TYR A 80 -0.96 -17.18 -1.97
N ILE A 81 -1.06 -17.20 -0.65
CA ILE A 81 -0.02 -17.68 0.28
C ILE A 81 -0.53 -18.88 1.09
N SER A 82 0.27 -19.93 1.13
CA SER A 82 -0.08 -21.14 1.88
C SER A 82 0.12 -20.98 3.39
N PRO A 83 -0.66 -21.71 4.23
CA PRO A 83 -0.46 -21.72 5.69
C PRO A 83 0.95 -22.16 6.11
N SER A 84 1.58 -23.02 5.32
CA SER A 84 2.95 -23.48 5.59
C SER A 84 3.98 -22.37 5.44
N GLN A 85 3.84 -21.50 4.42
CA GLN A 85 4.71 -20.33 4.24
C GLN A 85 4.48 -19.30 5.34
N ILE A 86 3.22 -19.03 5.70
CA ILE A 86 2.87 -18.11 6.80
C ILE A 86 3.55 -18.55 8.09
N ARG A 87 3.46 -19.83 8.45
CA ARG A 87 4.11 -20.38 9.65
C ARG A 87 5.63 -20.39 9.55
N LYS A 88 6.20 -20.80 8.39
CA LYS A 88 7.65 -20.88 8.18
C LYS A 88 8.35 -19.55 8.39
N PHE A 89 7.76 -18.47 7.90
CA PHE A 89 8.34 -17.12 7.98
C PHE A 89 7.75 -16.28 9.11
N SER A 90 6.83 -16.84 9.92
CA SER A 90 6.12 -16.13 11.01
C SER A 90 5.46 -14.85 10.51
N LEU A 91 4.80 -14.94 9.34
CA LEU A 91 4.16 -13.79 8.69
C LEU A 91 2.91 -13.38 9.47
N ARG A 92 2.66 -12.09 9.48
CA ARG A 92 1.50 -11.48 10.13
C ARG A 92 0.68 -10.65 9.14
N LYS A 93 -0.58 -10.42 9.46
CA LYS A 93 -1.42 -9.48 8.72
C LYS A 93 -0.73 -8.13 8.64
N GLY A 94 -0.75 -7.52 7.46
CA GLY A 94 -0.09 -6.24 7.20
C GLY A 94 1.36 -6.33 6.74
N ASP A 95 2.03 -7.50 6.80
CA ASP A 95 3.37 -7.66 6.22
C ASP A 95 3.32 -7.44 4.71
N GLU A 96 4.22 -6.60 4.21
CA GLU A 96 4.45 -6.41 2.77
C GLU A 96 5.45 -7.44 2.28
N ILE A 97 5.01 -8.31 1.39
CA ILE A 97 5.79 -9.46 0.94
C ILE A 97 6.04 -9.33 -0.56
N GLN A 98 7.29 -9.57 -0.96
CA GLN A 98 7.67 -9.71 -2.36
C GLN A 98 8.35 -11.05 -2.55
N GLY A 99 8.16 -11.64 -3.73
CA GLY A 99 8.76 -12.92 -4.04
C GLY A 99 8.41 -13.46 -5.40
N LYS A 100 8.93 -14.66 -5.67
CA LYS A 100 8.67 -15.38 -6.90
C LYS A 100 7.27 -15.97 -6.87
N ILE A 101 6.52 -15.72 -7.93
CA ILE A 101 5.14 -16.19 -8.11
C ILE A 101 5.04 -17.11 -9.32
N ARG A 102 3.99 -17.91 -9.35
CA ARG A 102 3.63 -18.73 -10.51
C ARG A 102 2.17 -18.49 -10.90
N PRO A 103 1.85 -18.55 -12.20
CA PRO A 103 0.46 -18.52 -12.64
C PRO A 103 -0.34 -19.69 -12.06
N PRO A 104 -1.66 -19.59 -12.00
CA PRO A 104 -2.53 -20.68 -11.54
C PRO A 104 -2.40 -21.89 -12.46
N LYS A 105 -2.36 -23.09 -11.85
CA LYS A 105 -2.44 -24.36 -12.55
C LYS A 105 -3.89 -24.70 -12.90
N ASP A 106 -4.07 -25.75 -13.70
CA ASP A 106 -5.42 -26.27 -13.99
C ASP A 106 -6.19 -26.51 -12.69
N LYS A 107 -7.38 -25.90 -12.57
CA LYS A 107 -8.28 -25.88 -11.40
C LYS A 107 -7.91 -24.90 -10.27
N GLU A 108 -6.80 -24.18 -10.34
CA GLU A 108 -6.49 -23.09 -9.42
C GLU A 108 -7.05 -21.78 -9.96
N LYS A 109 -7.55 -20.91 -9.07
CA LYS A 109 -8.13 -19.61 -9.43
C LYS A 109 -7.13 -18.47 -9.32
N TYR A 110 -6.14 -18.59 -8.44
CA TYR A 110 -5.24 -17.51 -8.06
C TYR A 110 -3.78 -17.84 -8.38
N THR A 111 -3.04 -16.79 -8.72
CA THR A 111 -1.57 -16.82 -8.73
C THR A 111 -1.05 -17.22 -7.35
N ALA A 112 -0.02 -18.05 -7.29
CA ALA A 112 0.52 -18.53 -6.02
C ALA A 112 1.95 -18.05 -5.77
N LEU A 113 2.25 -17.64 -4.54
CA LEU A 113 3.62 -17.35 -4.11
C LEU A 113 4.40 -18.67 -3.98
N VAL A 114 5.54 -18.74 -4.67
CA VAL A 114 6.44 -19.91 -4.64
C VAL A 114 7.53 -19.71 -3.61
N GLN A 115 8.18 -18.54 -3.63
CA GLN A 115 9.31 -18.22 -2.78
C GLN A 115 9.20 -16.79 -2.27
N VAL A 116 9.38 -16.60 -0.96
CA VAL A 116 9.47 -15.28 -0.33
C VAL A 116 10.89 -14.76 -0.50
N GLU A 117 11.06 -13.55 -1.03
CA GLU A 117 12.34 -12.88 -1.19
C GLU A 117 12.53 -11.79 -0.15
N THR A 118 11.54 -10.93 0.02
CA THR A 118 11.59 -9.87 1.02
C THR A 118 10.30 -9.78 1.83
N ILE A 119 10.43 -9.36 3.09
CA ILE A 119 9.35 -9.06 4.01
C ILE A 119 9.60 -7.65 4.53
N ASN A 120 8.69 -6.70 4.25
CA ASN A 120 8.81 -5.28 4.60
C ASN A 120 10.13 -4.63 4.13
N GLY A 121 10.65 -5.08 2.98
CA GLY A 121 11.90 -4.59 2.39
C GLY A 121 13.17 -5.26 2.93
N GLU A 122 13.07 -6.17 3.89
CA GLU A 122 14.19 -6.91 4.48
C GLU A 122 14.20 -8.38 4.05
N THR A 123 15.37 -9.04 4.22
CA THR A 123 15.45 -10.49 4.01
C THR A 123 14.64 -11.24 5.08
N PRO A 124 14.10 -12.43 4.77
CA PRO A 124 13.28 -13.20 5.72
C PRO A 124 13.98 -13.52 7.03
N GLU A 125 15.32 -13.66 7.03
CA GLU A 125 16.13 -13.92 8.23
C GLU A 125 16.18 -12.70 9.15
N ASN A 126 16.29 -11.49 8.59
CA ASN A 126 16.28 -10.24 9.36
C ASN A 126 14.88 -9.92 9.85
N ALA A 127 13.87 -10.10 9.03
CA ALA A 127 12.49 -9.86 9.41
C ALA A 127 12.02 -10.69 10.63
N LYS A 128 12.64 -11.85 10.90
CA LYS A 128 12.36 -12.65 12.10
C LYS A 128 12.90 -12.06 13.41
N LYS A 129 13.88 -11.17 13.34
CA LYS A 129 14.55 -10.60 14.53
C LYS A 129 13.84 -9.34 15.05
N LYS A 130 12.75 -8.93 14.44
CA LYS A 130 11.99 -7.74 14.82
C LYS A 130 11.34 -7.86 16.20
N ILE A 131 11.20 -6.73 16.89
CA ILE A 131 10.38 -6.64 18.10
C ILE A 131 8.94 -6.39 17.65
N LEU A 132 8.00 -7.15 18.17
CA LEU A 132 6.59 -7.00 17.85
C LEU A 132 6.07 -5.64 18.34
N PHE A 133 5.17 -5.03 17.60
CA PHE A 133 4.59 -3.72 17.93
C PHE A 133 4.00 -3.71 19.34
N GLU A 134 3.33 -4.77 19.72
CA GLU A 134 2.69 -4.93 21.04
C GLU A 134 3.68 -4.95 22.21
N ASN A 135 4.97 -5.21 21.93
CA ASN A 135 6.05 -5.26 22.92
C ASN A 135 6.87 -3.95 22.94
N LEU A 136 6.54 -2.98 22.09
CA LEU A 136 7.22 -1.68 22.10
C LEU A 136 6.76 -0.84 23.29
N THR A 137 7.70 -0.12 23.89
CA THR A 137 7.39 0.81 24.98
C THR A 137 6.80 2.10 24.40
N PRO A 138 5.56 2.49 24.75
CA PRO A 138 5.02 3.76 24.32
C PRO A 138 5.74 4.92 25.00
N LEU A 139 6.10 5.93 24.21
CA LEU A 139 6.77 7.13 24.69
C LEU A 139 5.88 8.35 24.39
N PHE A 140 6.09 9.43 25.15
CA PHE A 140 5.55 10.72 24.77
C PHE A 140 6.22 11.21 23.47
N PRO A 141 5.50 11.96 22.62
CA PRO A 141 6.04 12.50 21.37
C PRO A 141 7.08 13.59 21.70
N ASN A 142 8.35 13.21 21.80
CA ASN A 142 9.48 14.08 22.11
C ASN A 142 10.26 14.53 20.87
N GLU A 143 10.00 13.93 19.72
CA GLU A 143 10.59 14.29 18.44
C GLU A 143 9.51 14.96 17.56
N ARG A 144 9.75 16.24 17.24
CA ARG A 144 8.78 17.06 16.52
C ARG A 144 8.82 16.78 15.00
N LEU A 145 7.65 16.71 14.39
CA LEU A 145 7.48 16.78 12.94
C LEU A 145 7.28 18.26 12.56
N VAL A 146 8.31 18.89 12.03
CA VAL A 146 8.25 20.29 11.58
C VAL A 146 7.50 20.34 10.27
N LEU A 147 6.46 21.18 10.21
CA LEU A 147 5.62 21.35 9.02
C LEU A 147 6.04 22.58 8.20
N GLU A 148 6.58 23.62 8.80
CA GLU A 148 7.05 24.83 8.10
C GLU A 148 8.19 24.48 7.15
N GLN A 149 8.11 24.94 5.89
CA GLN A 149 9.12 24.69 4.84
C GLN A 149 10.03 25.90 4.59
N GLY A 150 9.71 27.05 5.16
CA GLY A 150 10.48 28.28 5.01
C GLY A 150 10.33 28.98 3.63
N SER A 151 9.33 28.55 2.85
CA SER A 151 9.10 29.12 1.50
C SER A 151 8.46 30.50 1.51
N GLY A 152 7.87 30.92 2.62
CA GLY A 152 7.11 32.17 2.76
C GLY A 152 5.80 32.20 1.96
N SER A 153 5.35 31.08 1.42
CA SER A 153 4.08 30.96 0.71
C SER A 153 2.88 30.97 1.66
N ASN A 154 1.66 31.17 1.14
CA ASN A 154 0.45 31.07 1.94
C ASN A 154 0.21 29.66 2.50
N GLU A 155 0.67 28.63 1.79
CA GLU A 155 0.63 27.24 2.26
C GLU A 155 1.56 27.03 3.46
N ASP A 156 2.76 27.62 3.39
CA ASP A 156 3.73 27.60 4.47
C ASP A 156 3.26 28.35 5.71
N LEU A 157 2.49 29.42 5.52
CA LEU A 157 1.88 30.16 6.64
C LEU A 157 0.94 29.26 7.47
N SER A 158 0.14 28.42 6.82
CA SER A 158 -0.73 27.47 7.52
C SER A 158 0.07 26.45 8.31
N ALA A 159 1.12 25.89 7.72
CA ALA A 159 2.04 24.95 8.36
C ALA A 159 2.74 25.61 9.58
N ARG A 160 3.21 26.83 9.43
CA ARG A 160 3.83 27.61 10.51
C ARG A 160 2.87 27.90 11.67
N ILE A 161 1.61 28.22 11.38
CA ILE A 161 0.59 28.43 12.42
C ILE A 161 0.36 27.13 13.20
N ILE A 162 0.24 25.98 12.52
CA ILE A 162 0.11 24.68 13.18
C ILE A 162 1.32 24.41 14.07
N ASP A 163 2.51 24.64 13.55
CA ASP A 163 3.76 24.43 14.28
C ASP A 163 3.89 25.30 15.55
N LEU A 164 3.30 26.49 15.56
CA LEU A 164 3.33 27.39 16.71
C LEU A 164 2.25 27.08 17.74
N ILE A 165 1.03 26.70 17.28
CA ILE A 165 -0.14 26.60 18.18
C ILE A 165 -0.42 25.14 18.57
N ALA A 166 -0.22 24.19 17.64
CA ALA A 166 -0.53 22.78 17.82
C ALA A 166 0.57 21.88 17.21
N PRO A 167 1.81 21.96 17.72
CA PRO A 167 2.92 21.20 17.17
C PRO A 167 2.65 19.68 17.22
N VAL A 168 3.05 18.99 16.17
CA VAL A 168 2.86 17.55 16.02
C VAL A 168 4.20 16.84 16.19
N GLY A 169 4.21 15.75 16.94
CA GLY A 169 5.41 14.92 17.14
C GLY A 169 5.20 13.48 16.71
N LYS A 170 6.30 12.74 16.53
CA LYS A 170 6.27 11.32 16.20
C LYS A 170 5.57 10.53 17.31
N GLY A 171 4.62 9.67 16.93
CA GLY A 171 3.78 8.92 17.86
C GLY A 171 2.53 9.66 18.38
N GLN A 172 2.33 10.93 17.99
CA GLN A 172 1.17 11.71 18.40
C GLN A 172 -0.07 11.35 17.56
N ARG A 173 -1.24 11.38 18.22
CA ARG A 173 -2.54 11.37 17.55
C ARG A 173 -3.12 12.78 17.56
N GLY A 174 -3.33 13.35 16.38
CA GLY A 174 -3.98 14.65 16.18
C GLY A 174 -5.41 14.48 15.69
N LEU A 175 -6.30 15.38 16.08
CA LEU A 175 -7.67 15.46 15.59
C LEU A 175 -7.90 16.82 14.95
N ILE A 176 -8.35 16.84 13.68
CA ILE A 176 -8.75 18.05 12.96
C ILE A 176 -10.26 18.01 12.77
N VAL A 177 -10.94 18.93 13.43
CA VAL A 177 -12.39 19.09 13.34
C VAL A 177 -12.71 20.40 12.63
N SER A 178 -13.54 20.34 11.61
CA SER A 178 -13.97 21.53 10.88
C SER A 178 -15.40 21.36 10.35
N PRO A 179 -16.16 22.44 10.21
CA PRO A 179 -17.41 22.40 9.48
C PRO A 179 -17.19 22.07 7.98
N PRO A 180 -18.23 21.62 7.26
CA PRO A 180 -18.13 21.41 5.82
C PRO A 180 -17.65 22.66 5.09
N LYS A 181 -16.84 22.49 4.04
CA LYS A 181 -16.30 23.58 3.19
C LYS A 181 -15.39 24.59 3.90
N ALA A 182 -14.83 24.25 5.06
CA ALA A 182 -13.90 25.12 5.81
C ALA A 182 -12.41 24.89 5.47
N GLY A 183 -12.09 24.11 4.43
CA GLY A 183 -10.72 23.87 3.99
C GLY A 183 -10.00 22.70 4.67
N LYS A 184 -10.74 21.75 5.31
CA LYS A 184 -10.15 20.54 5.93
C LYS A 184 -9.20 19.80 4.96
N THR A 185 -9.66 19.51 3.75
CA THR A 185 -8.90 18.78 2.74
C THR A 185 -7.62 19.51 2.33
N LEU A 186 -7.70 20.83 2.12
CA LEU A 186 -6.52 21.65 1.82
C LEU A 186 -5.49 21.64 2.95
N MET A 187 -5.97 21.70 4.20
CA MET A 187 -5.09 21.62 5.38
C MET A 187 -4.41 20.25 5.45
N LEU A 188 -5.13 19.16 5.22
CA LEU A 188 -4.57 17.80 5.20
C LEU A 188 -3.53 17.63 4.07
N GLN A 189 -3.81 18.18 2.89
CA GLN A 189 -2.86 18.19 1.77
C GLN A 189 -1.59 18.98 2.14
N SER A 190 -1.74 20.17 2.74
CA SER A 190 -0.60 20.97 3.19
C SER A 190 0.26 20.24 4.22
N ILE A 191 -0.36 19.58 5.21
CA ILE A 191 0.36 18.76 6.20
C ILE A 191 1.09 17.61 5.52
N ALA A 192 0.43 16.89 4.60
CA ALA A 192 1.02 15.77 3.86
C ALA A 192 2.23 16.23 3.03
N HIS A 193 2.13 17.37 2.34
CA HIS A 193 3.24 17.98 1.60
C HIS A 193 4.41 18.34 2.50
N SER A 194 4.12 18.98 3.63
CA SER A 194 5.14 19.39 4.60
C SER A 194 5.89 18.18 5.16
N ILE A 195 5.17 17.13 5.54
CA ILE A 195 5.77 15.91 6.08
C ILE A 195 6.69 15.27 5.02
N THR A 196 6.21 15.09 3.79
CA THR A 196 7.01 14.44 2.73
C THR A 196 8.19 15.27 2.27
N SER A 197 8.13 16.60 2.40
CA SER A 197 9.22 17.50 2.06
C SER A 197 10.30 17.56 3.15
N ASN A 198 9.88 17.64 4.40
CA ASN A 198 10.80 17.82 5.52
C ASN A 198 11.32 16.48 6.09
N ASN A 199 10.58 15.37 5.88
CA ASN A 199 10.89 14.04 6.38
C ASN A 199 10.71 13.00 5.26
N PRO A 200 11.58 12.98 4.24
CA PRO A 200 11.42 12.12 3.06
C PRO A 200 11.53 10.61 3.37
N GLU A 201 12.13 10.26 4.50
CA GLU A 201 12.22 8.88 5.00
C GLU A 201 10.90 8.37 5.59
N THR A 202 10.01 9.27 6.02
CA THR A 202 8.73 8.92 6.65
C THR A 202 7.76 8.32 5.63
N LYS A 203 7.18 7.19 5.97
CA LYS A 203 6.15 6.55 5.16
C LYS A 203 4.80 7.21 5.42
N LEU A 204 4.33 7.99 4.46
CA LEU A 204 3.03 8.64 4.52
C LEU A 204 1.95 7.75 3.90
N ILE A 205 0.92 7.44 4.68
CA ILE A 205 -0.29 6.74 4.24
C ILE A 205 -1.48 7.66 4.44
N VAL A 206 -2.19 7.98 3.38
CA VAL A 206 -3.45 8.72 3.46
C VAL A 206 -4.59 7.72 3.38
N LEU A 207 -5.34 7.60 4.47
CA LEU A 207 -6.50 6.73 4.56
C LEU A 207 -7.78 7.56 4.47
N LEU A 208 -8.54 7.37 3.40
CA LEU A 208 -9.81 8.06 3.15
C LEU A 208 -10.97 7.09 3.35
N ILE A 209 -11.81 7.35 4.35
CA ILE A 209 -12.98 6.54 4.66
C ILE A 209 -14.23 7.38 4.48
N ASP A 210 -15.22 6.84 3.76
CA ASP A 210 -16.51 7.51 3.48
C ASP A 210 -16.34 8.84 2.71
N GLU A 211 -15.24 8.95 1.94
CA GLU A 211 -14.97 10.13 1.11
C GLU A 211 -15.50 9.92 -0.32
N ARG A 212 -15.63 11.03 -1.06
CA ARG A 212 -16.13 11.01 -2.44
C ARG A 212 -15.03 10.57 -3.43
N PRO A 213 -15.35 9.85 -4.51
CA PRO A 213 -14.37 9.40 -5.51
C PRO A 213 -13.52 10.53 -6.12
N GLU A 214 -14.14 11.71 -6.34
CA GLU A 214 -13.42 12.89 -6.82
C GLU A 214 -12.37 13.41 -5.82
N GLU A 215 -12.65 13.38 -4.50
CA GLU A 215 -11.71 13.77 -3.44
C GLU A 215 -10.55 12.77 -3.32
N VAL A 216 -10.85 11.48 -3.50
CA VAL A 216 -9.82 10.42 -3.56
C VAL A 216 -8.88 10.65 -4.75
N THR A 217 -9.44 10.95 -5.92
CA THR A 217 -8.66 11.22 -7.13
C THR A 217 -7.77 12.45 -6.97
N GLU A 218 -8.29 13.51 -6.39
CA GLU A 218 -7.53 14.74 -6.11
C GLU A 218 -6.39 14.48 -5.13
N MET A 219 -6.65 13.80 -4.02
CA MET A 219 -5.63 13.44 -3.04
C MET A 219 -4.52 12.57 -3.66
N THR A 220 -4.89 11.59 -4.48
CA THR A 220 -3.93 10.73 -5.18
C THR A 220 -3.01 11.49 -6.14
N ARG A 221 -3.52 12.57 -6.74
CA ARG A 221 -2.73 13.42 -7.67
C ARG A 221 -1.82 14.40 -6.96
N THR A 222 -2.24 14.89 -5.79
CA THR A 222 -1.57 15.98 -5.08
C THR A 222 -0.58 15.50 -4.04
N VAL A 223 -0.83 14.37 -3.37
CA VAL A 223 0.00 13.91 -2.24
C VAL A 223 1.05 12.89 -2.68
N ARG A 224 2.29 13.11 -2.24
CA ARG A 224 3.39 12.15 -2.40
C ARG A 224 3.38 11.14 -1.27
N GLY A 225 2.44 10.19 -1.31
CA GLY A 225 2.25 9.16 -0.30
C GLY A 225 1.39 8.04 -0.84
N GLN A 226 1.18 7.02 -0.04
CA GLN A 226 0.26 5.95 -0.39
C GLN A 226 -1.16 6.37 -0.04
N VAL A 227 -2.04 6.52 -1.05
CA VAL A 227 -3.46 6.82 -0.83
C VAL A 227 -4.26 5.53 -0.90
N ILE A 228 -4.97 5.25 0.19
CA ILE A 228 -5.87 4.10 0.34
C ILE A 228 -7.25 4.65 0.65
N ALA A 229 -8.25 4.18 -0.06
CA ALA A 229 -9.60 4.71 0.08
C ALA A 229 -10.67 3.61 0.16
N SER A 230 -11.73 3.95 0.88
CA SER A 230 -13.02 3.27 0.81
C SER A 230 -14.09 4.35 0.72
N THR A 231 -14.72 4.45 -0.45
CA THR A 231 -15.64 5.53 -0.82
C THR A 231 -17.03 5.33 -0.22
N PHE A 232 -17.83 6.38 -0.19
CA PHE A 232 -19.14 6.40 0.48
C PHE A 232 -20.15 5.39 -0.09
N ASP A 233 -19.97 4.91 -1.30
CA ASP A 233 -20.80 3.91 -1.97
C ASP A 233 -20.45 2.47 -1.58
N GLU A 234 -19.35 2.26 -0.85
CA GLU A 234 -18.96 0.94 -0.34
C GLU A 234 -19.67 0.59 1.00
N PRO A 235 -19.87 -0.69 1.29
CA PRO A 235 -20.51 -1.11 2.53
C PRO A 235 -19.63 -0.84 3.75
N PRO A 236 -20.20 -0.58 4.96
CA PRO A 236 -19.45 -0.30 6.19
C PRO A 236 -18.41 -1.35 6.56
N SER A 237 -18.65 -2.63 6.25
CA SER A 237 -17.69 -3.71 6.47
C SER A 237 -16.40 -3.51 5.69
N ARG A 238 -16.49 -2.88 4.52
CA ARG A 238 -15.34 -2.53 3.69
C ARG A 238 -14.50 -1.43 4.32
N HIS A 239 -15.13 -0.39 4.86
CA HIS A 239 -14.46 0.68 5.59
C HIS A 239 -13.61 0.12 6.74
N VAL A 240 -14.19 -0.80 7.53
CA VAL A 240 -13.48 -1.46 8.63
C VAL A 240 -12.31 -2.30 8.12
N GLN A 241 -12.51 -3.11 7.07
CA GLN A 241 -11.47 -3.96 6.50
C GLN A 241 -10.27 -3.14 6.01
N VAL A 242 -10.52 -2.06 5.28
CA VAL A 242 -9.46 -1.18 4.74
C VAL A 242 -8.70 -0.50 5.87
N ALA A 243 -9.41 0.05 6.84
CA ALA A 243 -8.79 0.70 7.99
C ALA A 243 -7.91 -0.27 8.79
N ASP A 244 -8.40 -1.48 9.04
CA ASP A 244 -7.66 -2.52 9.74
C ASP A 244 -6.40 -2.95 8.97
N MET A 245 -6.49 -3.11 7.64
CA MET A 245 -5.32 -3.43 6.81
C MET A 245 -4.25 -2.33 6.86
N VAL A 246 -4.65 -1.06 6.81
CA VAL A 246 -3.71 0.08 6.89
C VAL A 246 -3.05 0.13 8.26
N ILE A 247 -3.80 -0.04 9.35
CA ILE A 247 -3.28 -0.03 10.71
C ILE A 247 -2.28 -1.19 10.92
N GLU A 248 -2.64 -2.40 10.48
CA GLU A 248 -1.75 -3.55 10.61
C GLU A 248 -0.47 -3.37 9.76
N LYS A 249 -0.59 -2.83 8.54
CA LYS A 249 0.59 -2.46 7.73
C LYS A 249 1.48 -1.44 8.46
N ALA A 250 0.91 -0.40 9.01
CA ALA A 250 1.67 0.61 9.75
C ALA A 250 2.42 0.02 10.95
N LYS A 251 1.77 -0.87 11.72
CA LYS A 251 2.43 -1.60 12.81
C LYS A 251 3.63 -2.41 12.31
N ARG A 252 3.50 -3.10 11.17
CA ARG A 252 4.62 -3.87 10.57
C ARG A 252 5.77 -2.95 10.17
N LEU A 253 5.50 -1.79 9.57
CA LEU A 253 6.53 -0.82 9.22
C LEU A 253 7.27 -0.30 10.46
N VAL A 254 6.55 0.01 11.54
CA VAL A 254 7.15 0.44 12.81
C VAL A 254 8.03 -0.66 13.44
N GLU A 255 7.64 -1.94 13.37
CA GLU A 255 8.47 -3.08 13.80
C GLU A 255 9.82 -3.12 13.07
N HIS A 256 9.89 -2.60 11.84
CA HIS A 256 11.08 -2.45 11.02
C HIS A 256 11.74 -1.07 11.15
N LYS A 257 11.44 -0.33 12.24
CA LYS A 257 12.02 0.98 12.58
C LYS A 257 11.80 2.05 11.51
N GLN A 258 10.69 1.96 10.77
CA GLN A 258 10.27 2.97 9.82
C GLN A 258 9.30 3.94 10.49
N ASP A 259 9.52 5.24 10.31
CA ASP A 259 8.58 6.26 10.74
C ASP A 259 7.36 6.25 9.81
N VAL A 260 6.17 6.23 10.40
CA VAL A 260 4.90 6.15 9.67
C VAL A 260 3.96 7.24 10.14
N VAL A 261 3.35 7.92 9.17
CA VAL A 261 2.24 8.87 9.41
C VAL A 261 1.02 8.37 8.63
N ILE A 262 -0.14 8.30 9.31
CA ILE A 262 -1.42 7.95 8.71
C ILE A 262 -2.35 9.16 8.81
#